data_0b0768a0138fb76c11d28a8dbbaef96b
#
_entry.id   0b0768a0138fb76c11d28a8dbbaef96b
#
_cell.length_a   1.000
_cell.length_b   1.000
_cell.length_c   1.000
_cell.angle_alpha   90.00
_cell.angle_beta   90.00
_cell.angle_gamma   90.00
#
_symmetry.space_group_name_H-M   'P 1'
#
loop_
_entity.id
_entity.type
_entity.pdbx_description
1 polymer ?
#
loop_
_entity_poly.entity_id
_entity_poly.type
_entity_poly.pdbx_seq_one_letter_code
_entity_poly.pdbx_strand_id
1 'polypeptide(L)'
;FEDSELPAVKTVEDILRSYVNDYCQDLMEQRIAEAVDPQLDFAVRIIMDSDLSDLKYLYAYGEYVSANERGVAEFLNSLSQEQIDSMAETYTEGYRIGFINGRKDITRKKTVNIRYNLGFERMVRSAILKFRAMGLEPVIYRHATHVVNKRGNARIGFTGSVANPQYDYDHRQDQALFLDSDFVQRKLRSMQNAYENYKELAAVHGGPACIETFGEKPFVPETKAEAWTLSETQQKQQVEIDNESGQIVNRYIKGDERSFTIIAYPIPEIGEKFPEIFAEIVKINTLDYKLYERIQQTIIETLDTCQWVEVKGRGGNETDLIIHLHGLEEVKKQTNFENCVADVNIPVGEVFTSPVLAGTGGILHVKKVYLNGLQFRDLKLVFDCGQVIDYTCSNFETEEENRAYIEDNILFHHAKI
;
A
#
# COMPACT_ATOMS: atom_id res chain seq x y z
N PHE A 1 -11.50 36.17 -4.40
CA PHE A 1 -12.66 35.92 -3.52
C PHE A 1 -13.21 37.21 -2.89
N GLU A 2 -12.37 38.22 -2.65
CA GLU A 2 -12.82 39.54 -2.11
C GLU A 2 -13.76 40.26 -3.09
N ASP A 3 -13.57 40.07 -4.40
CA ASP A 3 -14.39 40.65 -5.47
C ASP A 3 -15.57 39.77 -5.92
N SER A 4 -15.85 38.65 -5.22
CA SER A 4 -16.87 37.67 -5.54
C SER A 4 -16.71 37.00 -6.92
N GLU A 5 -15.55 37.10 -7.53
CA GLU A 5 -15.21 36.47 -8.80
C GLU A 5 -14.25 35.30 -8.59
N LEU A 6 -14.45 34.22 -9.35
CA LEU A 6 -13.51 33.10 -9.38
C LEU A 6 -12.27 33.53 -10.19
N PRO A 7 -11.05 33.18 -9.71
CA PRO A 7 -9.85 33.46 -10.49
C PRO A 7 -9.87 32.70 -11.82
N ALA A 8 -9.26 33.27 -12.85
CA ALA A 8 -9.12 32.57 -14.11
C ALA A 8 -8.32 31.26 -13.93
N VAL A 9 -8.72 30.21 -14.65
CA VAL A 9 -8.04 28.89 -14.58
C VAL A 9 -6.54 29.01 -14.77
N LYS A 10 -6.12 29.85 -15.73
CA LYS A 10 -4.68 30.10 -15.99
C LYS A 10 -3.95 30.69 -14.78
N THR A 11 -4.61 31.56 -14.02
CA THR A 11 -4.00 32.15 -12.80
C THR A 11 -3.77 31.06 -11.74
N VAL A 12 -4.73 30.14 -11.57
CA VAL A 12 -4.61 29.01 -10.61
C VAL A 12 -3.50 28.06 -11.05
N GLU A 13 -3.46 27.73 -12.34
CA GLU A 13 -2.39 26.90 -12.94
C GLU A 13 -1.00 27.52 -12.71
N ASP A 14 -0.82 28.82 -12.98
CA ASP A 14 0.44 29.51 -12.79
C ASP A 14 0.88 29.55 -11.32
N ILE A 15 -0.05 29.72 -10.37
CA ILE A 15 0.22 29.64 -8.94
C ILE A 15 0.69 28.22 -8.58
N LEU A 16 0.00 27.18 -9.06
CA LEU A 16 0.37 25.79 -8.79
C LEU A 16 1.74 25.45 -9.38
N ARG A 17 2.02 25.87 -10.62
CA ARG A 17 3.33 25.67 -11.27
C ARG A 17 4.45 26.41 -10.51
N SER A 18 4.21 27.64 -10.08
CA SER A 18 5.16 28.38 -9.24
C SER A 18 5.44 27.61 -7.94
N TYR A 19 4.39 27.18 -7.25
CA TYR A 19 4.51 26.41 -6.00
C TYR A 19 5.36 25.13 -6.18
N VAL A 20 5.03 24.29 -7.16
CA VAL A 20 5.78 23.04 -7.37
C VAL A 20 7.21 23.29 -7.86
N ASN A 21 7.45 24.42 -8.54
CA ASN A 21 8.78 24.80 -8.98
C ASN A 21 9.65 25.32 -7.84
N ASP A 22 9.10 26.19 -7.01
CA ASP A 22 9.85 26.92 -5.98
C ASP A 22 10.11 26.03 -4.75
N TYR A 23 9.15 25.17 -4.39
CA TYR A 23 9.18 24.39 -3.15
C TYR A 23 9.46 22.89 -3.33
N CYS A 24 9.70 22.40 -4.54
CA CYS A 24 9.93 20.98 -4.79
C CYS A 24 11.06 20.39 -3.94
N GLN A 25 12.19 21.13 -3.81
CA GLN A 25 13.34 20.70 -3.02
C GLN A 25 12.97 20.60 -1.53
N ASP A 26 12.36 21.66 -0.98
CA ASP A 26 12.02 21.74 0.45
C ASP A 26 11.01 20.66 0.84
N LEU A 27 9.99 20.43 -0.02
CA LEU A 27 8.97 19.43 0.20
C LEU A 27 9.52 17.99 0.10
N MET A 28 10.48 17.75 -0.79
CA MET A 28 11.15 16.45 -0.87
C MET A 28 12.06 16.22 0.32
N GLU A 29 12.81 17.26 0.75
CA GLU A 29 13.68 17.18 1.91
C GLU A 29 12.88 16.91 3.19
N GLN A 30 11.81 17.67 3.43
CA GLN A 30 10.89 17.41 4.54
C GLN A 30 10.34 15.99 4.50
N ARG A 31 9.88 15.52 3.33
CA ARG A 31 9.28 14.18 3.21
C ARG A 31 10.28 13.07 3.51
N ILE A 32 11.52 13.22 3.10
CA ILE A 32 12.56 12.21 3.37
C ILE A 32 13.00 12.28 4.83
N ALA A 33 13.16 13.48 5.41
CA ALA A 33 13.40 13.63 6.83
C ALA A 33 12.32 12.92 7.66
N GLU A 34 11.03 13.19 7.40
CA GLU A 34 9.90 12.54 8.07
C GLU A 34 9.92 11.01 7.94
N ALA A 35 10.48 10.49 6.84
CA ALA A 35 10.52 9.06 6.58
C ALA A 35 11.66 8.32 7.30
N VAL A 36 12.75 9.02 7.71
CA VAL A 36 13.95 8.37 8.25
C VAL A 36 14.41 8.91 9.59
N ASP A 37 14.00 10.13 9.98
CA ASP A 37 14.44 10.78 11.22
C ASP A 37 13.45 10.52 12.38
N PRO A 38 13.81 9.69 13.38
CA PRO A 38 12.96 9.42 14.52
C PRO A 38 12.80 10.63 15.48
N GLN A 39 13.53 11.72 15.29
CA GLN A 39 13.35 12.94 16.08
C GLN A 39 12.08 13.71 15.65
N LEU A 40 11.56 13.46 14.45
CA LEU A 40 10.29 13.99 13.98
C LEU A 40 9.14 13.13 14.53
N ASP A 41 8.91 13.21 15.82
CA ASP A 41 8.15 12.29 16.65
C ASP A 41 6.69 12.71 16.91
N PHE A 42 6.11 13.59 16.10
CA PHE A 42 4.77 14.14 16.30
C PHE A 42 3.71 13.06 16.60
N ALA A 43 3.57 12.07 15.73
CA ALA A 43 2.60 10.99 15.92
C ALA A 43 2.99 10.07 17.09
N VAL A 44 4.28 9.82 17.29
CA VAL A 44 4.78 8.99 18.40
C VAL A 44 4.41 9.62 19.74
N ARG A 45 4.53 10.93 19.88
CA ARG A 45 4.11 11.63 21.11
C ARG A 45 2.60 11.50 21.34
N ILE A 46 1.77 11.68 20.33
CA ILE A 46 0.32 11.47 20.49
C ILE A 46 0.05 10.05 20.99
N ILE A 47 0.66 9.05 20.36
CA ILE A 47 0.46 7.64 20.74
C ILE A 47 0.95 7.38 22.17
N MET A 48 2.11 7.86 22.56
CA MET A 48 2.75 7.49 23.83
C MET A 48 2.25 8.31 25.01
N ASP A 49 1.92 9.59 24.81
CA ASP A 49 1.66 10.54 25.90
C ASP A 49 0.16 10.79 26.15
N SER A 50 -0.73 10.48 25.16
CA SER A 50 -2.16 10.70 25.33
C SER A 50 -2.83 9.62 26.19
N ASP A 51 -3.92 9.99 26.85
CA ASP A 51 -4.88 9.02 27.36
C ASP A 51 -5.71 8.46 26.20
N LEU A 52 -5.38 7.24 25.75
CA LEU A 52 -6.06 6.59 24.62
C LEU A 52 -7.48 6.10 24.98
N SER A 53 -7.93 6.21 26.22
CA SER A 53 -9.31 5.98 26.60
C SER A 53 -10.22 7.19 26.31
N ASP A 54 -9.67 8.40 26.26
CA ASP A 54 -10.37 9.60 25.79
C ASP A 54 -10.15 9.80 24.29
N LEU A 55 -11.12 9.43 23.46
CA LEU A 55 -11.02 9.47 22.00
C LEU A 55 -10.71 10.83 21.38
N LYS A 56 -10.62 11.90 22.19
CA LYS A 56 -10.20 13.22 21.72
C LYS A 56 -8.79 13.21 21.11
N TYR A 57 -7.93 12.28 21.51
CA TYR A 57 -6.59 12.15 20.92
C TYR A 57 -6.62 11.95 19.40
N LEU A 58 -7.67 11.30 18.85
CA LEU A 58 -7.82 11.09 17.41
C LEU A 58 -7.79 12.38 16.61
N TYR A 59 -8.30 13.46 17.18
CA TYR A 59 -8.34 14.78 16.53
C TYR A 59 -7.01 15.54 16.59
N ALA A 60 -6.08 15.10 17.43
CA ALA A 60 -4.74 15.72 17.52
C ALA A 60 -3.89 15.48 16.26
N TYR A 61 -4.21 14.47 15.48
CA TYR A 61 -3.52 14.19 14.21
C TYR A 61 -3.84 15.18 13.09
N GLY A 62 -4.95 15.92 13.20
CA GLY A 62 -5.40 16.82 12.14
C GLY A 62 -5.97 16.12 10.90
N GLU A 63 -6.33 14.85 11.04
CA GLU A 63 -7.01 14.05 10.00
C GLU A 63 -8.53 14.08 10.17
N TYR A 64 -9.25 13.71 9.11
CA TYR A 64 -10.67 13.46 9.21
C TYR A 64 -10.93 12.17 10.00
N VAL A 65 -11.75 12.27 11.03
CA VAL A 65 -12.12 11.17 11.92
C VAL A 65 -13.58 10.81 11.70
N SER A 66 -13.83 9.63 11.18
CA SER A 66 -15.16 9.09 10.93
C SER A 66 -15.65 8.21 12.09
N ALA A 67 -16.76 7.50 11.86
CA ALA A 67 -17.22 6.45 12.76
C ALA A 67 -16.27 5.23 12.77
N ASN A 68 -15.48 5.03 11.70
CA ASN A 68 -14.54 3.91 11.61
C ASN A 68 -13.41 4.05 12.62
N GLU A 69 -12.68 5.17 12.64
CA GLU A 69 -11.57 5.40 13.58
C GLU A 69 -12.03 5.34 15.02
N ARG A 70 -13.17 5.99 15.32
CA ARG A 70 -13.75 5.94 16.67
C ARG A 70 -14.15 4.54 17.06
N GLY A 71 -14.87 3.82 16.19
CA GLY A 71 -15.33 2.46 16.48
C GLY A 71 -14.20 1.45 16.62
N VAL A 72 -13.10 1.56 15.87
CA VAL A 72 -11.88 0.76 16.08
C VAL A 72 -11.27 1.09 17.43
N ALA A 73 -11.09 2.36 17.77
CA ALA A 73 -10.51 2.77 19.06
C ALA A 73 -11.37 2.33 20.26
N GLU A 74 -12.69 2.47 20.17
CA GLU A 74 -13.65 1.99 21.19
C GLU A 74 -13.56 0.47 21.36
N PHE A 75 -13.53 -0.27 20.25
CA PHE A 75 -13.40 -1.72 20.27
C PHE A 75 -12.07 -2.15 20.91
N LEU A 76 -10.95 -1.59 20.48
CA LEU A 76 -9.65 -1.89 21.09
C LEU A 76 -9.60 -1.49 22.57
N ASN A 77 -10.30 -0.44 22.99
CA ASN A 77 -10.41 -0.05 24.38
C ASN A 77 -11.25 -1.04 25.22
N SER A 78 -12.10 -1.85 24.60
CA SER A 78 -12.83 -2.93 25.26
C SER A 78 -11.99 -4.19 25.49
N LEU A 79 -10.87 -4.35 24.81
CA LEU A 79 -9.99 -5.51 24.93
C LEU A 79 -9.06 -5.37 26.16
N SER A 80 -8.66 -6.51 26.73
CA SER A 80 -7.64 -6.52 27.78
C SER A 80 -6.27 -6.08 27.25
N GLN A 81 -5.37 -5.65 28.14
CA GLN A 81 -4.01 -5.30 27.72
C GLN A 81 -3.26 -6.52 27.16
N GLU A 82 -3.51 -7.73 27.71
CA GLU A 82 -2.90 -8.97 27.20
C GLU A 82 -3.32 -9.27 25.76
N GLN A 83 -4.59 -9.02 25.39
CA GLN A 83 -5.06 -9.18 24.02
C GLN A 83 -4.39 -8.17 23.08
N ILE A 84 -4.27 -6.91 23.49
CA ILE A 84 -3.56 -5.87 22.73
C ILE A 84 -2.08 -6.23 22.55
N ASP A 85 -1.42 -6.69 23.63
CA ASP A 85 -0.01 -7.06 23.60
C ASP A 85 0.24 -8.28 22.71
N SER A 86 -0.70 -9.24 22.67
CA SER A 86 -0.64 -10.41 21.79
C SER A 86 -0.78 -10.02 20.31
N MET A 87 -1.72 -9.10 20.00
CA MET A 87 -1.85 -8.57 18.63
C MET A 87 -0.58 -7.83 18.18
N ALA A 88 -0.03 -6.99 19.06
CA ALA A 88 1.21 -6.27 18.79
C ALA A 88 2.41 -7.22 18.65
N GLU A 89 2.47 -8.31 19.45
CA GLU A 89 3.52 -9.33 19.35
C GLU A 89 3.50 -10.02 17.99
N THR A 90 2.34 -10.47 17.53
CA THR A 90 2.18 -11.09 16.20
C THR A 90 2.78 -10.22 15.10
N TYR A 91 2.47 -8.94 15.14
CA TYR A 91 2.92 -7.94 14.18
C TYR A 91 4.44 -7.66 14.24
N THR A 92 4.97 -7.46 15.44
CA THR A 92 6.39 -7.14 15.64
C THR A 92 7.29 -8.37 15.46
N GLU A 93 6.80 -9.55 15.86
CA GLU A 93 7.51 -10.81 15.63
C GLU A 93 7.56 -11.15 14.14
N GLY A 94 6.47 -10.95 13.39
CA GLY A 94 6.48 -11.10 11.92
C GLY A 94 7.57 -10.25 11.27
N TYR A 95 7.72 -8.99 11.72
CA TYR A 95 8.80 -8.11 11.26
C TYR A 95 10.20 -8.67 11.57
N ARG A 96 10.41 -9.19 12.78
CA ARG A 96 11.68 -9.80 13.21
C ARG A 96 12.01 -11.07 12.41
N ILE A 97 11.00 -11.91 12.16
CA ILE A 97 11.12 -13.13 11.35
C ILE A 97 11.59 -12.81 9.94
N GLY A 98 11.13 -11.70 9.35
CA GLY A 98 11.56 -11.24 8.03
C GLY A 98 13.08 -10.99 7.95
N PHE A 99 13.71 -10.51 9.02
CA PHE A 99 15.17 -10.42 9.07
C PHE A 99 15.83 -11.79 9.14
N ILE A 100 15.28 -12.72 9.93
CA ILE A 100 15.83 -14.07 10.09
C ILE A 100 15.76 -14.84 8.77
N ASN A 101 14.58 -14.89 8.15
CA ASN A 101 14.34 -15.64 6.91
C ASN A 101 15.14 -15.06 5.74
N GLY A 102 15.20 -13.73 5.67
CA GLY A 102 16.01 -13.02 4.70
C GLY A 102 17.51 -13.05 4.99
N ARG A 103 17.95 -13.71 6.08
CA ARG A 103 19.37 -13.75 6.54
C ARG A 103 19.97 -12.36 6.69
N LYS A 104 19.17 -11.41 7.17
CA LYS A 104 19.50 -9.98 7.34
C LYS A 104 19.81 -9.71 8.81
N ASP A 105 20.71 -8.77 9.07
CA ASP A 105 21.11 -8.40 10.43
C ASP A 105 20.29 -7.20 10.93
N ILE A 106 19.29 -7.47 11.78
CA ILE A 106 18.45 -6.45 12.40
C ILE A 106 19.24 -5.46 13.26
N THR A 107 20.39 -5.87 13.85
CA THR A 107 21.17 -5.02 14.76
C THR A 107 21.83 -3.83 14.03
N ARG A 108 21.95 -3.91 12.71
CA ARG A 108 22.40 -2.81 11.84
C ARG A 108 21.34 -1.73 11.62
N LYS A 109 20.10 -2.01 11.97
CA LYS A 109 18.99 -1.09 11.80
C LYS A 109 18.65 -0.38 13.12
N LYS A 110 18.16 0.85 13.02
CA LYS A 110 17.86 1.70 14.18
C LYS A 110 16.44 2.24 14.16
N THR A 111 15.76 2.21 13.01
CA THR A 111 14.41 2.73 12.87
C THR A 111 13.50 1.72 12.17
N VAL A 112 12.22 1.79 12.49
CA VAL A 112 11.12 1.07 11.81
C VAL A 112 10.04 2.08 11.41
N ASN A 113 9.55 2.02 10.17
CA ASN A 113 8.46 2.86 9.72
C ASN A 113 7.11 2.19 10.00
N ILE A 114 6.39 2.68 10.99
CA ILE A 114 5.04 2.18 11.32
C ILE A 114 4.01 2.94 10.49
N ARG A 115 3.13 2.22 9.81
CA ARG A 115 2.04 2.73 8.98
C ARG A 115 0.72 2.15 9.47
N TYR A 116 -0.28 2.98 9.67
CA TYR A 116 -1.55 2.50 10.20
C TYR A 116 -2.70 3.50 9.95
N ASN A 117 -3.93 3.01 10.04
CA ASN A 117 -5.11 3.85 10.12
C ASN A 117 -5.39 4.27 11.57
N LEU A 118 -5.81 5.51 11.77
CA LEU A 118 -6.20 5.99 13.11
C LEU A 118 -7.23 5.06 13.75
N GLY A 119 -7.20 4.96 15.07
CA GLY A 119 -7.98 4.03 15.86
C GLY A 119 -7.18 2.84 16.38
N PHE A 120 -6.03 2.51 15.78
CA PHE A 120 -5.17 1.40 16.21
C PHE A 120 -4.10 1.80 17.24
N GLU A 121 -4.13 3.00 17.81
CA GLU A 121 -3.06 3.56 18.64
C GLU A 121 -2.74 2.71 19.86
N ARG A 122 -3.71 2.02 20.47
CA ARG A 122 -3.43 1.10 21.59
C ARG A 122 -2.51 -0.06 21.16
N MET A 123 -2.77 -0.65 20.00
CA MET A 123 -1.92 -1.70 19.45
C MET A 123 -0.56 -1.13 19.04
N VAL A 124 -0.54 0.03 18.37
CA VAL A 124 0.69 0.70 17.95
C VAL A 124 1.56 1.10 19.13
N ARG A 125 0.97 1.57 20.25
CA ARG A 125 1.71 1.86 21.49
C ARG A 125 2.44 0.62 22.01
N SER A 126 1.76 -0.52 22.08
CA SER A 126 2.40 -1.79 22.47
C SER A 126 3.48 -2.21 21.48
N ALA A 127 3.23 -2.06 20.16
CA ALA A 127 4.22 -2.37 19.13
C ALA A 127 5.47 -1.48 19.22
N ILE A 128 5.32 -0.18 19.49
CA ILE A 128 6.44 0.75 19.70
C ILE A 128 7.35 0.25 20.84
N LEU A 129 6.77 -0.17 21.97
CA LEU A 129 7.55 -0.68 23.09
C LEU A 129 8.33 -1.96 22.72
N LYS A 130 7.71 -2.82 21.92
CA LYS A 130 8.35 -4.06 21.43
C LYS A 130 9.45 -3.77 20.40
N PHE A 131 9.25 -2.86 19.46
CA PHE A 131 10.29 -2.42 18.52
C PHE A 131 11.46 -1.76 19.24
N ARG A 132 11.21 -0.93 20.24
CA ARG A 132 12.27 -0.34 21.08
C ARG A 132 13.08 -1.42 21.82
N ALA A 133 12.43 -2.47 22.30
CA ALA A 133 13.12 -3.63 22.89
C ALA A 133 14.00 -4.37 21.88
N MET A 134 13.72 -4.29 20.58
CA MET A 134 14.57 -4.79 19.48
C MET A 134 15.67 -3.80 19.06
N GLY A 135 15.72 -2.60 19.65
CA GLY A 135 16.65 -1.53 19.30
C GLY A 135 16.21 -0.66 18.10
N LEU A 136 14.91 -0.66 17.79
CA LEU A 136 14.33 0.10 16.68
C LEU A 136 13.43 1.23 17.19
N GLU A 137 13.78 2.48 16.88
CA GLU A 137 12.90 3.62 17.15
C GLU A 137 11.84 3.77 16.06
N PRO A 138 10.59 4.09 16.39
CA PRO A 138 9.54 4.27 15.42
C PRO A 138 9.73 5.56 14.63
N VAL A 139 9.46 5.49 13.34
CA VAL A 139 9.25 6.62 12.44
C VAL A 139 7.81 6.54 11.94
N ILE A 140 7.02 7.56 12.25
CA ILE A 140 5.59 7.61 11.92
C ILE A 140 5.29 9.00 11.35
N TYR A 141 4.99 9.06 10.06
CA TYR A 141 4.73 10.31 9.37
C TYR A 141 3.34 10.35 8.76
N ARG A 142 2.87 11.55 8.51
CA ARG A 142 1.57 11.79 7.90
C ARG A 142 1.54 11.32 6.45
N HIS A 143 0.43 10.77 6.00
CA HIS A 143 0.18 10.57 4.57
C HIS A 143 0.36 11.89 3.81
N ALA A 144 1.00 11.83 2.63
CA ALA A 144 1.26 13.04 1.85
C ALA A 144 -0.03 13.68 1.34
N THR A 145 -0.22 14.96 1.68
CA THR A 145 -1.41 15.74 1.33
C THR A 145 -1.14 16.80 0.27
N HIS A 146 0.11 16.97 -0.17
CA HIS A 146 0.46 17.98 -1.18
C HIS A 146 0.87 17.33 -2.51
N VAL A 147 0.66 18.06 -3.59
CA VAL A 147 0.77 17.57 -4.97
C VAL A 147 2.13 16.99 -5.36
N VAL A 148 3.23 17.49 -4.80
CA VAL A 148 4.59 17.01 -5.13
C VAL A 148 4.80 15.56 -4.67
N ASN A 149 4.25 15.18 -3.51
CA ASN A 149 4.44 13.87 -2.87
C ASN A 149 3.21 12.98 -2.88
N LYS A 150 2.06 13.44 -3.36
CA LYS A 150 0.85 12.63 -3.48
C LYS A 150 1.11 11.45 -4.43
N ARG A 151 0.76 10.25 -3.99
CA ARG A 151 0.86 9.01 -4.77
C ARG A 151 -0.53 8.42 -4.97
N GLY A 152 -1.34 9.01 -5.85
CA GLY A 152 -2.66 8.49 -6.14
C GLY A 152 -3.41 8.06 -4.87
N ASN A 153 -3.85 6.81 -4.83
CA ASN A 153 -4.57 6.23 -3.68
C ASN A 153 -3.68 5.51 -2.66
N ALA A 154 -2.35 5.54 -2.81
CA ALA A 154 -1.44 4.85 -1.89
C ALA A 154 -1.41 5.54 -0.52
N ARG A 155 -1.92 4.86 0.49
CA ARG A 155 -1.93 5.32 1.89
C ARG A 155 -0.60 4.95 2.55
N ILE A 156 0.30 5.92 2.72
CA ILE A 156 1.63 5.73 3.30
C ILE A 156 1.78 6.67 4.50
N GLY A 157 2.05 6.12 5.69
CA GLY A 157 2.10 6.85 6.93
C GLY A 157 0.88 6.56 7.82
N PHE A 158 0.55 7.47 8.74
CA PHE A 158 -0.74 7.42 9.41
C PHE A 158 -1.82 8.09 8.55
N THR A 159 -3.02 7.53 8.57
CA THR A 159 -4.16 8.00 7.76
C THR A 159 -5.45 7.97 8.56
N GLY A 160 -6.33 8.93 8.30
CA GLY A 160 -7.75 8.86 8.65
C GLY A 160 -8.60 8.39 7.50
N SER A 161 -9.91 8.35 7.70
CA SER A 161 -10.89 8.12 6.65
C SER A 161 -10.90 9.23 5.61
N VAL A 162 -11.40 8.91 4.43
CA VAL A 162 -11.61 9.89 3.35
C VAL A 162 -12.98 10.56 3.55
N ALA A 163 -12.98 11.88 3.71
CA ALA A 163 -14.21 12.64 3.94
C ALA A 163 -15.13 12.68 2.72
N ASN A 164 -14.56 12.70 1.51
CA ASN A 164 -15.27 12.72 0.24
C ASN A 164 -14.53 11.87 -0.79
N PRO A 165 -14.90 10.57 -0.95
CA PRO A 165 -14.27 9.68 -1.91
C PRO A 165 -14.37 10.16 -3.37
N GLN A 166 -15.46 10.83 -3.74
CA GLN A 166 -15.62 11.38 -5.08
C GLN A 166 -14.63 12.51 -5.35
N TYR A 167 -14.40 13.38 -4.36
CA TYR A 167 -13.39 14.43 -4.48
C TYR A 167 -11.99 13.84 -4.69
N ASP A 168 -11.61 12.83 -3.92
CA ASP A 168 -10.31 12.17 -4.09
C ASP A 168 -10.17 11.49 -5.45
N TYR A 169 -11.26 10.91 -5.96
CA TYR A 169 -11.29 10.32 -7.28
C TYR A 169 -11.14 11.37 -8.39
N ASP A 170 -11.90 12.48 -8.33
CA ASP A 170 -11.83 13.56 -9.30
C ASP A 170 -10.43 14.18 -9.38
N HIS A 171 -9.74 14.28 -8.24
CA HIS A 171 -8.42 14.91 -8.10
C HIS A 171 -7.23 13.93 -8.09
N ARG A 172 -7.44 12.66 -8.50
CA ARG A 172 -6.38 11.63 -8.48
C ARG A 172 -5.23 11.89 -9.46
N GLN A 173 -5.47 12.68 -10.49
CA GLN A 173 -4.52 12.98 -11.56
C GLN A 173 -4.26 14.48 -11.75
N ASP A 174 -4.48 15.30 -10.72
CA ASP A 174 -4.23 16.75 -10.75
C ASP A 174 -2.80 17.15 -11.14
N GLN A 175 -1.86 16.23 -10.99
CA GLN A 175 -0.50 16.43 -11.47
C GLN A 175 -0.42 16.66 -13.00
N ALA A 176 -1.48 16.31 -13.76
CA ALA A 176 -1.59 16.66 -15.18
C ALA A 176 -1.44 18.16 -15.45
N LEU A 177 -1.75 19.00 -14.46
CA LEU A 177 -1.61 20.45 -14.54
C LEU A 177 -0.14 20.92 -14.68
N PHE A 178 0.84 20.14 -14.19
CA PHE A 178 2.24 20.59 -14.11
C PHE A 178 3.27 19.51 -14.46
N LEU A 179 2.85 18.25 -14.67
CA LEU A 179 3.76 17.16 -14.98
C LEU A 179 4.31 17.33 -16.38
N ASP A 180 5.60 17.64 -16.46
CA ASP A 180 6.41 17.75 -17.67
C ASP A 180 7.83 17.24 -17.38
N SER A 181 8.69 17.22 -18.41
CA SER A 181 10.06 16.72 -18.29
C SER A 181 10.90 17.51 -17.27
N ASP A 182 10.66 18.80 -17.16
CA ASP A 182 11.41 19.66 -16.23
C ASP A 182 11.02 19.35 -14.77
N PHE A 183 9.73 19.13 -14.51
CA PHE A 183 9.27 18.70 -13.18
C PHE A 183 9.79 17.30 -12.83
N VAL A 184 9.76 16.33 -13.76
CA VAL A 184 10.33 14.99 -13.56
C VAL A 184 11.78 15.11 -13.09
N GLN A 185 12.61 15.81 -13.84
CA GLN A 185 14.03 15.98 -13.51
C GLN A 185 14.27 16.71 -12.21
N ARG A 186 13.46 17.74 -11.91
CA ARG A 186 13.55 18.49 -10.67
C ARG A 186 13.19 17.61 -9.48
N LYS A 187 12.08 16.89 -9.55
CA LYS A 187 11.62 16.00 -8.48
C LYS A 187 12.66 14.92 -8.17
N LEU A 188 13.19 14.23 -9.18
CA LEU A 188 14.20 13.19 -9.01
C LEU A 188 15.50 13.73 -8.43
N ARG A 189 15.95 14.92 -8.89
CA ARG A 189 17.13 15.59 -8.34
C ARG A 189 16.91 16.02 -6.90
N SER A 190 15.76 16.60 -6.58
CA SER A 190 15.39 17.00 -5.21
C SER A 190 15.36 15.79 -4.28
N MET A 191 14.82 14.68 -4.73
CA MET A 191 14.79 13.43 -3.99
C MET A 191 16.19 12.88 -3.73
N GLN A 192 17.06 12.88 -4.74
CA GLN A 192 18.45 12.43 -4.57
C GLN A 192 19.23 13.33 -3.60
N ASN A 193 19.10 14.65 -3.72
CA ASN A 193 19.73 15.60 -2.80
C ASN A 193 19.26 15.39 -1.36
N ALA A 194 17.96 15.22 -1.17
CA ALA A 194 17.39 14.98 0.14
C ALA A 194 17.92 13.67 0.76
N TYR A 195 17.95 12.57 0.00
CA TYR A 195 18.55 11.33 0.49
C TYR A 195 20.05 11.45 0.78
N GLU A 196 20.79 12.24 0.01
CA GLU A 196 22.21 12.46 0.30
C GLU A 196 22.39 13.21 1.63
N ASN A 197 21.50 14.18 1.94
CA ASN A 197 21.51 14.90 3.23
C ASN A 197 21.18 13.97 4.41
N TYR A 198 20.30 12.98 4.22
CA TYR A 198 19.84 12.05 5.25
C TYR A 198 20.40 10.63 5.10
N LYS A 199 21.47 10.42 4.33
CA LYS A 199 21.99 9.10 3.98
C LYS A 199 22.33 8.19 5.17
N GLU A 200 22.83 8.77 6.26
CA GLU A 200 23.18 8.01 7.46
C GLU A 200 21.94 7.46 8.16
N LEU A 201 20.87 8.27 8.25
CA LEU A 201 19.59 7.84 8.79
C LEU A 201 18.88 6.86 7.86
N ALA A 202 18.94 7.09 6.55
CA ALA A 202 18.38 6.17 5.55
C ALA A 202 19.07 4.80 5.59
N ALA A 203 20.39 4.73 5.75
CA ALA A 203 21.13 3.47 5.81
C ALA A 203 20.73 2.58 7.00
N VAL A 204 20.31 3.18 8.12
CA VAL A 204 19.89 2.43 9.32
C VAL A 204 18.37 2.20 9.40
N HIS A 205 17.64 2.55 8.34
CA HIS A 205 16.19 2.32 8.25
C HIS A 205 15.89 0.84 8.02
N GLY A 206 15.05 0.24 8.89
CA GLY A 206 14.77 -1.21 8.88
C GLY A 206 13.62 -1.63 7.97
N GLY A 207 12.88 -0.67 7.41
CA GLY A 207 11.74 -0.92 6.53
C GLY A 207 10.38 -0.70 7.19
N PRO A 208 9.27 -0.88 6.45
CA PRO A 208 7.94 -0.61 6.94
C PRO A 208 7.32 -1.77 7.72
N ALA A 209 6.50 -1.41 8.70
CA ALA A 209 5.61 -2.29 9.43
C ALA A 209 4.20 -1.69 9.33
N CYS A 210 3.29 -2.36 8.62
CA CYS A 210 2.01 -1.83 8.20
C CYS A 210 0.85 -2.52 8.91
N ILE A 211 -0.11 -1.73 9.39
CA ILE A 211 -1.44 -2.20 9.80
C ILE A 211 -2.40 -1.68 8.73
N GLU A 212 -2.93 -2.59 7.92
CA GLU A 212 -3.91 -2.28 6.89
C GLU A 212 -5.33 -2.53 7.39
N THR A 213 -6.30 -1.93 6.72
CA THR A 213 -7.71 -2.10 7.05
C THR A 213 -8.50 -2.58 5.85
N PHE A 214 -9.60 -3.27 6.13
CA PHE A 214 -10.55 -3.72 5.11
C PHE A 214 -11.98 -3.67 5.65
N GLY A 215 -12.95 -3.78 4.75
CA GLY A 215 -14.37 -3.79 5.09
C GLY A 215 -15.08 -2.48 4.81
N GLU A 216 -14.44 -1.57 4.07
CA GLU A 216 -15.04 -0.34 3.57
C GLU A 216 -16.23 -0.64 2.66
N LYS A 217 -17.26 0.22 2.72
CA LYS A 217 -18.36 0.16 1.77
C LYS A 217 -17.88 0.42 0.36
N PRO A 218 -18.43 -0.30 -0.62
CA PRO A 218 -18.11 -0.06 -2.02
C PRO A 218 -18.39 1.39 -2.41
N PHE A 219 -17.40 2.02 -3.03
CA PHE A 219 -17.54 3.30 -3.67
C PHE A 219 -17.53 3.11 -5.19
N VAL A 220 -18.52 3.67 -5.88
CA VAL A 220 -18.61 3.73 -7.34
C VAL A 220 -18.48 5.21 -7.73
N PRO A 221 -17.36 5.59 -8.36
CA PRO A 221 -17.13 6.97 -8.74
C PRO A 221 -17.98 7.37 -9.95
N GLU A 222 -18.32 8.65 -10.03
CA GLU A 222 -18.80 9.29 -11.25
C GLU A 222 -17.59 9.84 -12.02
N THR A 223 -17.48 9.52 -13.31
CA THR A 223 -16.46 10.13 -14.18
C THR A 223 -16.94 11.51 -14.60
N LYS A 224 -16.13 12.53 -14.33
CA LYS A 224 -16.44 13.93 -14.68
C LYS A 224 -15.51 14.41 -15.78
N ALA A 225 -16.09 15.03 -16.79
CA ALA A 225 -15.34 15.58 -17.93
C ALA A 225 -14.35 16.69 -17.52
N GLU A 226 -14.60 17.35 -16.39
CA GLU A 226 -13.77 18.41 -15.84
C GLU A 226 -12.58 17.89 -15.03
N ALA A 227 -12.58 16.60 -14.66
CA ALA A 227 -11.46 16.00 -13.94
C ALA A 227 -10.23 15.90 -14.85
N TRP A 228 -9.07 16.28 -14.32
CA TRP A 228 -7.81 16.18 -15.07
C TRP A 228 -7.40 14.73 -15.24
N THR A 229 -6.91 14.41 -16.44
CA THR A 229 -6.33 13.11 -16.79
C THR A 229 -4.95 13.29 -17.39
N LEU A 230 -4.07 12.32 -17.11
CA LEU A 230 -2.72 12.32 -17.70
C LEU A 230 -2.78 11.97 -19.18
N SER A 231 -2.14 12.77 -20.03
CA SER A 231 -1.87 12.42 -21.41
C SER A 231 -0.93 11.21 -21.50
N GLU A 232 -0.85 10.54 -22.65
CA GLU A 232 0.08 9.41 -22.87
C GLU A 232 1.54 9.77 -22.56
N THR A 233 1.95 11.01 -22.88
CA THR A 233 3.30 11.48 -22.55
C THR A 233 3.49 11.59 -21.03
N GLN A 234 2.50 12.15 -20.34
CA GLN A 234 2.54 12.29 -18.87
C GLN A 234 2.46 10.94 -18.16
N GLN A 235 1.76 9.96 -18.72
CA GLN A 235 1.75 8.59 -18.20
C GLN A 235 3.16 7.98 -18.25
N LYS A 236 3.88 8.14 -19.35
CA LYS A 236 5.27 7.69 -19.49
C LYS A 236 6.19 8.40 -18.50
N GLN A 237 6.00 9.70 -18.31
CA GLN A 237 6.74 10.48 -17.31
C GLN A 237 6.44 10.02 -15.87
N GLN A 238 5.20 9.65 -15.57
CA GLN A 238 4.86 9.07 -14.26
C GLN A 238 5.57 7.74 -14.02
N VAL A 239 5.59 6.86 -15.01
CA VAL A 239 6.34 5.59 -14.96
C VAL A 239 7.85 5.84 -14.78
N GLU A 240 8.40 6.83 -15.43
CA GLU A 240 9.81 7.25 -15.24
C GLU A 240 10.07 7.70 -13.80
N ILE A 241 9.19 8.57 -13.24
CA ILE A 241 9.29 9.00 -11.83
C ILE A 241 9.26 7.80 -10.90
N ASP A 242 8.33 6.87 -11.09
CA ASP A 242 8.16 5.73 -10.18
C ASP A 242 9.37 4.80 -10.23
N ASN A 243 9.88 4.49 -11.41
CA ASN A 243 11.06 3.66 -11.61
C ASN A 243 12.34 4.29 -11.02
N GLU A 244 12.63 5.53 -11.39
CA GLU A 244 13.83 6.22 -10.93
C GLU A 244 13.77 6.52 -9.43
N SER A 245 12.60 6.89 -8.90
CA SER A 245 12.40 7.05 -7.45
C SER A 245 12.68 5.75 -6.70
N GLY A 246 12.22 4.61 -7.23
CA GLY A 246 12.51 3.29 -6.66
C GLY A 246 14.02 2.99 -6.62
N GLN A 247 14.73 3.32 -7.70
CA GLN A 247 16.19 3.14 -7.77
C GLN A 247 16.93 4.09 -6.80
N ILE A 248 16.48 5.33 -6.67
CA ILE A 248 17.04 6.28 -5.69
C ILE A 248 16.85 5.73 -4.28
N VAL A 249 15.61 5.34 -3.91
CA VAL A 249 15.34 4.74 -2.58
C VAL A 249 16.26 3.55 -2.31
N ASN A 250 16.41 2.63 -3.26
CA ASN A 250 17.20 1.41 -3.07
C ASN A 250 18.71 1.67 -2.91
N ARG A 251 19.23 2.81 -3.39
CA ARG A 251 20.63 3.20 -3.14
C ARG A 251 20.90 3.52 -1.68
N TYR A 252 19.95 4.14 -0.99
CA TYR A 252 20.10 4.63 0.39
C TYR A 252 19.46 3.68 1.41
N ILE A 253 18.31 3.09 1.07
CA ILE A 253 17.60 2.11 1.90
C ILE A 253 17.60 0.78 1.14
N LYS A 254 18.67 0.01 1.29
CA LYS A 254 18.88 -1.22 0.52
C LYS A 254 17.82 -2.27 0.82
N GLY A 255 17.21 -2.82 -0.24
CA GLY A 255 16.14 -3.80 -0.14
C GLY A 255 16.57 -5.12 0.52
N ASP A 256 17.82 -5.54 0.28
CA ASP A 256 18.43 -6.74 0.86
C ASP A 256 18.85 -6.59 2.35
N GLU A 257 18.78 -5.39 2.89
CA GLU A 257 19.11 -5.11 4.30
C GLU A 257 17.89 -4.78 5.17
N ARG A 258 16.70 -4.67 4.59
CA ARG A 258 15.45 -4.30 5.29
C ARG A 258 14.45 -5.45 5.29
N SER A 259 13.50 -5.40 6.21
CA SER A 259 12.32 -6.24 6.23
C SER A 259 11.06 -5.40 6.02
N PHE A 260 9.94 -6.06 5.88
CA PHE A 260 8.63 -5.44 6.02
C PHE A 260 7.64 -6.46 6.57
N THR A 261 6.57 -5.97 7.16
CA THR A 261 5.43 -6.80 7.54
C THR A 261 4.14 -6.03 7.34
N ILE A 262 3.10 -6.75 6.97
CA ILE A 262 1.75 -6.22 6.81
C ILE A 262 0.82 -7.12 7.60
N ILE A 263 -0.02 -6.52 8.45
CA ILE A 263 -1.12 -7.20 9.13
C ILE A 263 -2.41 -6.45 8.83
N ALA A 264 -3.51 -7.16 8.62
CA ALA A 264 -4.77 -6.55 8.25
C ALA A 264 -5.86 -6.81 9.30
N TYR A 265 -6.70 -5.78 9.52
CA TYR A 265 -7.85 -5.85 10.42
C TYR A 265 -9.09 -5.21 9.80
N PRO A 266 -10.30 -5.68 10.16
CA PRO A 266 -11.53 -5.06 9.67
C PRO A 266 -11.80 -3.72 10.37
N ILE A 267 -12.61 -2.88 9.72
CA ILE A 267 -13.18 -1.65 10.29
C ILE A 267 -14.68 -1.79 10.53
N PRO A 268 -15.30 -0.95 11.40
CA PRO A 268 -16.73 -1.03 11.73
C PRO A 268 -17.68 -0.97 10.55
N GLU A 269 -17.28 -0.35 9.44
CA GLU A 269 -18.06 -0.26 8.21
C GLU A 269 -18.37 -1.62 7.55
N ILE A 270 -17.63 -2.68 7.94
CA ILE A 270 -17.90 -4.07 7.50
C ILE A 270 -19.30 -4.55 7.92
N GLY A 271 -19.90 -3.93 8.95
CA GLY A 271 -21.25 -4.17 9.41
C GLY A 271 -21.37 -4.57 10.88
N GLU A 272 -22.60 -4.92 11.29
CA GLU A 272 -22.96 -5.19 12.70
C GLU A 272 -22.12 -6.30 13.34
N LYS A 273 -21.58 -7.22 12.55
CA LYS A 273 -20.71 -8.30 13.05
C LYS A 273 -19.23 -7.94 13.16
N PHE A 274 -18.91 -6.64 13.11
CA PHE A 274 -17.53 -6.17 13.20
C PHE A 274 -16.74 -6.78 14.38
N PRO A 275 -17.24 -6.82 15.64
CA PRO A 275 -16.49 -7.40 16.75
C PRO A 275 -16.20 -8.90 16.58
N GLU A 276 -17.18 -9.66 16.06
CA GLU A 276 -17.04 -11.10 15.81
C GLU A 276 -16.01 -11.36 14.70
N ILE A 277 -16.12 -10.62 13.60
CA ILE A 277 -15.18 -10.71 12.47
C ILE A 277 -13.77 -10.33 12.92
N PHE A 278 -13.62 -9.25 13.69
CA PHE A 278 -12.33 -8.84 14.23
C PHE A 278 -11.69 -9.94 15.08
N ALA A 279 -12.47 -10.57 15.98
CA ALA A 279 -11.98 -11.66 16.80
C ALA A 279 -11.53 -12.89 15.98
N GLU A 280 -12.24 -13.24 14.92
CA GLU A 280 -11.84 -14.32 14.01
C GLU A 280 -10.58 -13.95 13.21
N ILE A 281 -10.45 -12.70 12.77
CA ILE A 281 -9.23 -12.23 12.10
C ILE A 281 -8.01 -12.28 13.02
N VAL A 282 -8.16 -11.93 14.29
CA VAL A 282 -7.07 -12.10 15.29
C VAL A 282 -6.60 -13.55 15.35
N LYS A 283 -7.53 -14.52 15.36
CA LYS A 283 -7.17 -15.96 15.35
C LYS A 283 -6.44 -16.37 14.08
N ILE A 284 -6.91 -15.89 12.93
CA ILE A 284 -6.29 -16.17 11.63
C ILE A 284 -4.88 -15.55 11.56
N ASN A 285 -4.70 -14.35 12.07
CA ASN A 285 -3.41 -13.67 12.10
C ASN A 285 -2.38 -14.37 13.00
N THR A 286 -2.82 -15.18 13.98
CA THR A 286 -1.97 -15.91 14.92
C THR A 286 -1.77 -17.39 14.55
N LEU A 287 -2.01 -17.79 13.31
CA LEU A 287 -1.74 -19.15 12.83
C LEU A 287 -0.26 -19.54 12.99
N ASP A 288 -0.02 -20.84 13.24
CA ASP A 288 1.35 -21.38 13.35
C ASP A 288 2.12 -21.26 12.03
N TYR A 289 2.91 -20.22 11.90
CA TYR A 289 3.66 -19.94 10.68
C TYR A 289 4.62 -21.07 10.31
N LYS A 290 5.19 -21.81 11.28
CA LYS A 290 6.10 -22.94 11.01
C LYS A 290 5.37 -24.14 10.42
N LEU A 291 4.11 -24.35 10.80
CA LEU A 291 3.27 -25.37 10.16
C LEU A 291 2.94 -24.98 8.72
N TYR A 292 2.52 -23.73 8.52
CA TYR A 292 2.19 -23.19 7.19
C TYR A 292 3.41 -23.15 6.26
N GLU A 293 4.56 -22.75 6.77
CA GLU A 293 5.83 -22.79 6.00
C GLU A 293 6.08 -24.18 5.40
N ARG A 294 5.87 -25.26 6.17
CA ARG A 294 6.05 -26.62 5.67
C ARG A 294 4.99 -27.03 4.64
N ILE A 295 3.73 -26.63 4.87
CA ILE A 295 2.63 -26.90 3.93
C ILE A 295 2.91 -26.17 2.61
N GLN A 296 3.24 -24.88 2.68
CA GLN A 296 3.57 -24.06 1.52
C GLN A 296 4.80 -24.58 0.78
N GLN A 297 5.82 -25.02 1.51
CA GLN A 297 7.01 -25.62 0.90
C GLN A 297 6.67 -26.87 0.11
N THR A 298 5.78 -27.73 0.59
CA THR A 298 5.31 -28.92 -0.16
C THR A 298 4.58 -28.53 -1.45
N ILE A 299 3.81 -27.44 -1.42
CA ILE A 299 3.14 -26.88 -2.61
C ILE A 299 4.20 -26.37 -3.60
N ILE A 300 5.19 -25.61 -3.13
CA ILE A 300 6.28 -25.09 -3.95
C ILE A 300 7.07 -26.22 -4.63
N GLU A 301 7.48 -27.24 -3.87
CA GLU A 301 8.21 -28.39 -4.40
C GLU A 301 7.43 -29.12 -5.52
N THR A 302 6.10 -29.12 -5.45
CA THR A 302 5.26 -29.65 -6.53
C THR A 302 5.23 -28.72 -7.72
N LEU A 303 5.01 -27.42 -7.50
CA LEU A 303 4.90 -26.42 -8.56
C LEU A 303 6.23 -26.21 -9.30
N ASP A 304 7.37 -26.30 -8.62
CA ASP A 304 8.71 -26.19 -9.23
C ASP A 304 9.02 -27.30 -10.24
N THR A 305 8.27 -28.40 -10.23
CA THR A 305 8.37 -29.47 -11.25
C THR A 305 7.54 -29.17 -12.50
N CYS A 306 6.72 -28.12 -12.49
CA CYS A 306 5.81 -27.77 -13.57
C CYS A 306 6.42 -26.74 -14.52
N GLN A 307 6.02 -26.80 -15.79
CA GLN A 307 6.36 -25.79 -16.81
C GLN A 307 5.26 -24.72 -16.92
N TRP A 308 4.04 -25.05 -16.51
CA TRP A 308 2.88 -24.18 -16.52
C TRP A 308 1.85 -24.63 -15.48
N VAL A 309 0.99 -23.73 -15.10
CA VAL A 309 -0.14 -23.96 -14.20
C VAL A 309 -1.43 -23.57 -14.91
N GLU A 310 -2.44 -24.42 -14.83
CA GLU A 310 -3.78 -24.14 -15.32
C GLU A 310 -4.70 -23.75 -14.17
N VAL A 311 -5.35 -22.59 -14.29
CA VAL A 311 -6.32 -22.10 -13.31
C VAL A 311 -7.71 -22.11 -13.92
N LYS A 312 -8.61 -22.92 -13.33
CA LYS A 312 -10.01 -23.05 -13.78
C LYS A 312 -10.99 -22.59 -12.72
N GLY A 313 -11.90 -21.73 -13.12
CA GLY A 313 -13.01 -21.26 -12.31
C GLY A 313 -14.02 -22.37 -12.01
N ARG A 314 -14.80 -22.19 -10.93
CA ARG A 314 -15.90 -23.07 -10.52
C ARG A 314 -17.10 -22.26 -10.08
N GLY A 315 -18.29 -22.87 -10.09
CA GLY A 315 -19.50 -22.24 -9.55
C GLY A 315 -19.90 -20.95 -10.26
N GLY A 316 -19.78 -20.91 -11.60
CA GLY A 316 -20.10 -19.75 -12.42
C GLY A 316 -18.96 -18.71 -12.49
N ASN A 317 -17.76 -19.02 -12.00
CA ASN A 317 -16.54 -18.29 -12.32
C ASN A 317 -15.98 -18.84 -13.65
N GLU A 318 -15.68 -17.97 -14.61
CA GLU A 318 -15.32 -18.33 -15.99
C GLU A 318 -13.79 -18.29 -16.22
N THR A 319 -12.99 -18.23 -15.16
CA THR A 319 -11.53 -18.28 -15.29
C THR A 319 -11.09 -19.56 -16.02
N ASP A 320 -10.31 -19.41 -17.07
CA ASP A 320 -9.60 -20.45 -17.79
C ASP A 320 -8.27 -19.88 -18.28
N LEU A 321 -7.23 -20.01 -17.44
CA LEU A 321 -5.98 -19.32 -17.60
C LEU A 321 -4.83 -20.31 -17.52
N ILE A 322 -3.91 -20.24 -18.49
CA ILE A 322 -2.64 -20.96 -18.48
C ILE A 322 -1.53 -19.96 -18.14
N ILE A 323 -0.75 -20.31 -17.13
CA ILE A 323 0.34 -19.49 -16.61
C ILE A 323 1.65 -20.23 -16.78
N HIS A 324 2.53 -19.73 -17.62
CA HIS A 324 3.85 -20.32 -17.85
C HIS A 324 4.85 -19.91 -16.78
N LEU A 325 5.64 -20.89 -16.33
CA LEU A 325 6.67 -20.72 -15.31
C LEU A 325 8.07 -20.68 -15.93
N HIS A 326 9.02 -20.08 -15.25
CA HIS A 326 10.42 -20.12 -15.64
C HIS A 326 10.97 -21.55 -15.53
N GLY A 327 11.80 -21.97 -16.49
CA GLY A 327 12.51 -23.25 -16.40
C GLY A 327 13.57 -23.20 -15.32
N LEU A 328 13.59 -24.19 -14.44
CA LEU A 328 14.63 -24.38 -13.42
C LEU A 328 15.71 -25.34 -13.96
N GLU A 329 16.97 -24.93 -13.93
CA GLU A 329 18.10 -25.79 -14.33
C GLU A 329 18.42 -26.82 -13.25
N GLU A 330 18.36 -26.42 -11.98
CA GLU A 330 18.61 -27.26 -10.81
C GLU A 330 17.46 -27.14 -9.78
N VAL A 331 16.36 -27.87 -10.00
CA VAL A 331 15.15 -27.87 -9.15
C VAL A 331 15.43 -28.09 -7.66
N LYS A 332 16.54 -28.74 -7.30
CA LYS A 332 16.92 -28.95 -5.91
C LYS A 332 17.59 -27.72 -5.24
N LYS A 333 18.00 -26.74 -6.03
CA LYS A 333 18.72 -25.56 -5.56
C LYS A 333 18.02 -24.23 -5.90
N GLN A 334 17.06 -24.29 -6.80
CA GLN A 334 16.34 -23.14 -7.32
C GLN A 334 14.86 -23.33 -7.06
N THR A 335 14.13 -22.23 -6.96
CA THR A 335 12.67 -22.22 -6.91
C THR A 335 12.13 -21.03 -7.69
N ASN A 336 10.96 -21.18 -8.27
CA ASN A 336 10.20 -20.10 -8.89
C ASN A 336 9.29 -19.36 -7.90
N PHE A 337 9.12 -19.90 -6.69
CA PHE A 337 8.09 -19.44 -5.77
C PHE A 337 8.68 -18.92 -4.47
N GLU A 338 8.08 -17.85 -3.97
CA GLU A 338 8.29 -17.39 -2.61
C GLU A 338 7.35 -18.13 -1.66
N ASN A 339 7.92 -18.60 -0.54
CA ASN A 339 7.19 -19.16 0.57
C ASN A 339 6.85 -18.02 1.54
N CYS A 340 5.65 -17.44 1.41
CA CYS A 340 5.19 -16.34 2.24
C CYS A 340 4.85 -16.83 3.65
N VAL A 341 5.75 -16.58 4.57
CA VAL A 341 5.53 -16.75 6.00
C VAL A 341 5.33 -15.39 6.67
N ALA A 342 5.18 -15.36 7.99
CA ALA A 342 4.79 -14.15 8.75
C ALA A 342 5.70 -12.90 8.60
N ASP A 343 6.73 -12.97 7.78
CA ASP A 343 7.67 -11.88 7.50
C ASP A 343 7.20 -10.89 6.42
N VAL A 344 6.19 -11.24 5.63
CA VAL A 344 5.67 -10.40 4.53
C VAL A 344 4.25 -10.00 4.81
N ASN A 345 3.32 -10.96 4.76
CA ASN A 345 1.89 -10.76 4.99
C ASN A 345 1.40 -11.62 6.15
N ILE A 346 0.62 -11.04 7.05
CA ILE A 346 -0.10 -11.75 8.10
C ILE A 346 -1.60 -11.64 7.77
N PRO A 347 -2.32 -12.78 7.67
CA PRO A 347 -1.92 -14.15 8.01
C PRO A 347 -1.04 -14.83 6.96
N VAL A 348 -0.34 -15.90 7.39
CA VAL A 348 0.35 -16.84 6.50
C VAL A 348 -0.63 -17.64 5.64
N GLY A 349 -0.16 -18.23 4.55
CA GLY A 349 -0.99 -19.10 3.70
C GLY A 349 -0.86 -18.80 2.21
N GLU A 350 0.24 -18.16 1.80
CA GLU A 350 0.47 -17.73 0.43
C GLU A 350 1.79 -18.28 -0.11
N VAL A 351 1.76 -18.75 -1.36
CA VAL A 351 2.93 -18.95 -2.22
C VAL A 351 2.72 -18.16 -3.49
N PHE A 352 3.72 -17.40 -3.95
CA PHE A 352 3.58 -16.59 -5.16
C PHE A 352 4.81 -16.68 -6.07
N THR A 353 4.61 -16.33 -7.35
CA THR A 353 5.65 -16.28 -8.37
C THR A 353 5.42 -15.13 -9.33
N SER A 354 6.47 -14.77 -10.06
CA SER A 354 6.39 -13.92 -11.24
C SER A 354 6.42 -14.82 -12.49
N PRO A 355 5.32 -14.93 -13.26
CA PRO A 355 5.25 -15.84 -14.38
C PRO A 355 6.02 -15.37 -15.61
N VAL A 356 6.22 -16.27 -16.59
CA VAL A 356 6.71 -15.94 -17.91
C VAL A 356 5.56 -15.38 -18.75
N LEU A 357 5.74 -14.22 -19.37
CA LEU A 357 4.70 -13.61 -20.20
C LEU A 357 4.40 -14.43 -21.46
N ALA A 358 5.45 -14.92 -22.15
CA ALA A 358 5.30 -15.72 -23.37
C ALA A 358 4.53 -17.01 -23.09
N GLY A 359 3.43 -17.22 -23.80
CA GLY A 359 2.56 -18.37 -23.65
C GLY A 359 1.53 -18.28 -22.52
N THR A 360 1.69 -17.32 -21.57
CA THR A 360 0.69 -17.08 -20.53
C THR A 360 -0.52 -16.38 -21.14
N GLY A 361 -1.71 -16.98 -21.01
CA GLY A 361 -2.92 -16.44 -21.62
C GLY A 361 -4.18 -17.15 -21.22
N GLY A 362 -5.32 -16.58 -21.61
CA GLY A 362 -6.64 -17.09 -21.29
C GLY A 362 -7.51 -16.06 -20.59
N ILE A 363 -8.52 -16.48 -19.87
CA ILE A 363 -9.51 -15.63 -19.22
C ILE A 363 -9.29 -15.63 -17.71
N LEU A 364 -9.16 -14.45 -17.13
CA LEU A 364 -9.30 -14.21 -15.70
C LEU A 364 -10.67 -13.59 -15.43
N HIS A 365 -11.51 -14.27 -14.65
CA HIS A 365 -12.80 -13.77 -14.22
C HIS A 365 -12.86 -13.65 -12.70
N VAL A 366 -13.15 -12.45 -12.22
CA VAL A 366 -13.31 -12.17 -10.78
C VAL A 366 -14.68 -11.57 -10.53
N LYS A 367 -15.55 -12.29 -9.80
CA LYS A 367 -16.92 -11.82 -9.54
C LYS A 367 -16.99 -10.50 -8.77
N LYS A 368 -16.06 -10.28 -7.84
CA LYS A 368 -15.94 -9.04 -7.08
C LYS A 368 -14.50 -8.87 -6.63
N VAL A 369 -13.91 -7.74 -6.93
CA VAL A 369 -12.57 -7.36 -6.49
C VAL A 369 -12.50 -5.87 -6.21
N TYR A 370 -11.60 -5.48 -5.31
CA TYR A 370 -11.30 -4.10 -4.99
C TYR A 370 -9.88 -3.80 -5.44
N LEU A 371 -9.72 -2.82 -6.31
CA LEU A 371 -8.44 -2.34 -6.81
C LEU A 371 -8.36 -0.84 -6.56
N ASN A 372 -7.35 -0.40 -5.82
CA ASN A 372 -7.16 1.01 -5.45
C ASN A 372 -8.40 1.67 -4.79
N GLY A 373 -9.13 0.92 -3.96
CA GLY A 373 -10.35 1.39 -3.30
C GLY A 373 -11.60 1.38 -4.18
N LEU A 374 -11.50 0.99 -5.46
CA LEU A 374 -12.62 0.89 -6.39
C LEU A 374 -13.10 -0.55 -6.50
N GLN A 375 -14.41 -0.76 -6.47
CA GLN A 375 -15.01 -2.07 -6.67
C GLN A 375 -15.19 -2.37 -8.16
N PHE A 376 -14.76 -3.56 -8.59
CA PHE A 376 -15.08 -4.14 -9.88
C PHE A 376 -15.99 -5.35 -9.68
N ARG A 377 -17.05 -5.43 -10.50
CA ARG A 377 -18.03 -6.54 -10.49
C ARG A 377 -17.94 -7.31 -11.81
N ASP A 378 -17.91 -8.65 -11.71
CA ASP A 378 -17.78 -9.56 -12.84
C ASP A 378 -16.66 -9.12 -13.80
N LEU A 379 -15.52 -8.74 -13.23
CA LEU A 379 -14.35 -8.30 -14.00
C LEU A 379 -13.79 -9.48 -14.78
N LYS A 380 -13.77 -9.37 -16.11
CA LYS A 380 -13.11 -10.33 -17.01
C LYS A 380 -11.98 -9.63 -17.74
N LEU A 381 -10.82 -10.24 -17.71
CA LEU A 381 -9.65 -9.83 -18.47
C LEU A 381 -9.21 -11.00 -19.34
N VAL A 382 -9.02 -10.76 -20.63
CA VAL A 382 -8.49 -11.74 -21.58
C VAL A 382 -7.04 -11.43 -21.82
N PHE A 383 -6.18 -12.42 -21.62
CA PHE A 383 -4.74 -12.27 -21.78
C PHE A 383 -4.23 -13.05 -22.99
N ASP A 384 -3.27 -12.46 -23.70
CA ASP A 384 -2.42 -13.14 -24.68
C ASP A 384 -0.97 -12.74 -24.44
N CYS A 385 -0.09 -13.73 -24.28
CA CYS A 385 1.31 -13.51 -23.93
C CYS A 385 1.52 -12.52 -22.77
N GLY A 386 0.68 -12.67 -21.73
CA GLY A 386 0.72 -11.84 -20.54
C GLY A 386 0.21 -10.40 -20.71
N GLN A 387 -0.35 -10.04 -21.87
CA GLN A 387 -0.96 -8.73 -22.10
C GLN A 387 -2.48 -8.84 -22.12
N VAL A 388 -3.15 -7.85 -21.56
CA VAL A 388 -4.61 -7.75 -21.67
C VAL A 388 -4.99 -7.32 -23.09
N ILE A 389 -5.77 -8.16 -23.77
CA ILE A 389 -6.23 -7.93 -25.15
C ILE A 389 -7.72 -7.65 -25.24
N ASP A 390 -8.49 -8.06 -24.25
CA ASP A 390 -9.92 -7.74 -24.11
C ASP A 390 -10.34 -7.73 -22.65
N TYR A 391 -11.41 -6.99 -22.34
CA TYR A 391 -11.84 -6.76 -20.96
C TYR A 391 -13.30 -6.32 -20.89
N THR A 392 -13.98 -6.68 -19.78
CA THR A 392 -15.33 -6.22 -19.46
C THR A 392 -15.57 -6.26 -17.95
N CYS A 393 -16.56 -5.52 -17.47
CA CYS A 393 -17.11 -5.62 -16.12
C CYS A 393 -18.62 -5.31 -16.12
N SER A 394 -19.26 -5.39 -14.97
CA SER A 394 -20.70 -5.11 -14.81
C SER A 394 -20.97 -4.01 -13.78
N ASN A 395 -20.14 -2.99 -13.72
CA ASN A 395 -20.31 -1.86 -12.80
C ASN A 395 -21.40 -0.90 -13.23
N PHE A 396 -21.55 -0.67 -14.54
CA PHE A 396 -22.44 0.30 -15.16
C PHE A 396 -23.41 -0.38 -16.14
N GLU A 397 -24.41 0.38 -16.62
CA GLU A 397 -25.44 -0.15 -17.51
C GLU A 397 -24.94 -0.35 -18.95
N THR A 398 -24.01 0.48 -19.41
CA THR A 398 -23.48 0.43 -20.78
C THR A 398 -22.12 -0.25 -20.84
N GLU A 399 -21.84 -0.91 -21.95
CA GLU A 399 -20.51 -1.52 -22.21
C GLU A 399 -19.42 -0.45 -22.32
N GLU A 400 -19.75 0.70 -22.89
CA GLU A 400 -18.81 1.82 -23.07
C GLU A 400 -18.32 2.36 -21.72
N GLU A 401 -19.23 2.57 -20.77
CA GLU A 401 -18.89 3.01 -19.40
C GLU A 401 -18.05 1.97 -18.67
N ASN A 402 -18.40 0.69 -18.80
CA ASN A 402 -17.65 -0.41 -18.18
C ASN A 402 -16.22 -0.52 -18.74
N ARG A 403 -16.06 -0.36 -20.07
CA ARG A 403 -14.73 -0.37 -20.70
C ARG A 403 -13.90 0.82 -20.27
N ALA A 404 -14.45 2.02 -20.32
CA ALA A 404 -13.77 3.24 -19.87
C ALA A 404 -13.33 3.12 -18.41
N TYR A 405 -14.16 2.55 -17.55
CA TYR A 405 -13.83 2.34 -16.14
C TYR A 405 -12.61 1.41 -15.94
N ILE A 406 -12.49 0.35 -16.75
CA ILE A 406 -11.34 -0.54 -16.74
C ILE A 406 -10.10 0.15 -17.31
N GLU A 407 -10.25 0.85 -18.44
CA GLU A 407 -9.18 1.59 -19.09
C GLU A 407 -8.54 2.61 -18.14
N ASP A 408 -9.37 3.42 -17.49
CA ASP A 408 -8.94 4.49 -16.59
C ASP A 408 -8.29 4.01 -15.29
N ASN A 409 -8.63 2.81 -14.82
CA ASN A 409 -8.28 2.38 -13.47
C ASN A 409 -7.44 1.09 -13.41
N ILE A 410 -7.35 0.32 -14.49
CA ILE A 410 -6.55 -0.91 -14.58
C ILE A 410 -5.51 -0.81 -15.70
N LEU A 411 -5.94 -0.58 -16.95
CA LEU A 411 -5.06 -0.66 -18.12
C LEU A 411 -4.06 0.49 -18.17
N PHE A 412 -4.43 1.62 -17.59
CA PHE A 412 -3.55 2.77 -17.43
C PHE A 412 -2.21 2.41 -16.76
N HIS A 413 -2.22 1.41 -15.86
CA HIS A 413 -1.05 0.96 -15.12
C HIS A 413 -0.29 -0.20 -15.78
N HIS A 414 -0.45 -0.43 -17.09
CA HIS A 414 0.18 -1.53 -17.82
C HIS A 414 -0.15 -2.91 -17.25
N ALA A 415 -1.43 -3.29 -17.33
CA ALA A 415 -1.88 -4.61 -16.89
C ALA A 415 -1.17 -5.72 -17.67
N LYS A 416 -0.14 -6.27 -17.05
CA LYS A 416 0.53 -7.51 -17.43
C LYS A 416 0.38 -8.50 -16.29
N ILE A 417 0.25 -9.76 -16.62
CA ILE A 417 0.32 -10.83 -15.61
C ILE A 417 1.74 -10.96 -15.11
#